data_f5cac16dec50bbe58ed3dbf5710c96fa
#
_entry.id   f5cac16dec50bbe58ed3dbf5710c96fa
#
_cell.length_a   1.000
_cell.length_b   1.000
_cell.length_c   1.000
_cell.angle_alpha   90.00
_cell.angle_beta   90.00
_cell.angle_gamma   90.00
#
_symmetry.space_group_name_H-M   'P 1'
#
loop_
_entity.id
_entity.type
_entity.pdbx_description
1 polymer ?
#
loop_
_entity_poly.entity_id
_entity_poly.type
_entity_poly.pdbx_seq_one_letter_code
_entity_poly.pdbx_strand_id
1 'polypeptide(L)'
;YDTMLTSELDKSAPPTMFQVGNQGAVNSYGDFCYPLDNTDVMKEMTTQDFNLKNANGETVSIGYCYEAYGIIVNKALLKQAGYEITDITNFESLKKVADDIHARANELGFDAFSSAGLEGSSSWRFSGHLANMPLFYEFRDDNVTAQPATIKGTYLDNFKNVWDLYTTDSATTGAALTTATGDTSEAEFGQGKAVFFQNGSWEYANLVTSDDKGFKMNPEDLAMIPIYCGVEGEEKSGLCCGTENCWAVNKNAKEEDIQATLDFMKWVVTSDEGTTMLAEQFGPCPFKNAKTPENVFFADANAYTAAGNYIVTWAFNWTPAVDDWRAGVVDALTQYTVNGGSWDNVKTAFVDGWATQYAKENG
;
A
#
# COMPACT_ATOMS: atom_id res chain seq x y z
N TYR A 1 5.22 -15.35 0.64
CA TYR A 1 4.76 -15.56 2.01
C TYR A 1 3.85 -16.79 2.09
N ASP A 2 2.77 -16.89 1.31
CA ASP A 2 1.73 -17.91 1.41
C ASP A 2 2.25 -19.35 1.25
N THR A 3 3.08 -19.61 0.24
CA THR A 3 3.69 -20.93 0.04
C THR A 3 4.51 -21.38 1.25
N MET A 4 5.24 -20.44 1.87
CA MET A 4 6.02 -20.72 3.06
C MET A 4 5.14 -20.94 4.28
N LEU A 5 4.10 -20.10 4.47
CA LEU A 5 3.17 -20.22 5.59
C LEU A 5 2.46 -21.59 5.57
N THR A 6 1.93 -22.01 4.43
CA THR A 6 1.31 -23.33 4.26
C THR A 6 2.25 -24.43 4.72
N SER A 7 3.52 -24.41 4.25
CA SER A 7 4.52 -25.39 4.65
C SER A 7 4.87 -25.33 6.15
N GLU A 8 4.87 -24.14 6.76
CA GLU A 8 5.15 -23.98 8.18
C GLU A 8 4.01 -24.45 9.07
N LEU A 9 2.75 -24.23 8.65
CA LEU A 9 1.56 -24.66 9.40
C LEU A 9 1.42 -26.19 9.44
N ASP A 10 1.95 -26.91 8.45
CA ASP A 10 1.93 -28.38 8.37
C ASP A 10 3.05 -29.05 9.22
N LYS A 11 3.96 -28.30 9.83
CA LYS A 11 5.03 -28.84 10.65
C LYS A 11 4.55 -29.33 12.01
N SER A 12 5.35 -30.19 12.64
CA SER A 12 5.10 -30.68 14.02
C SER A 12 5.26 -29.59 15.08
N ALA A 13 5.91 -28.49 14.77
CA ALA A 13 6.03 -27.28 15.62
C ALA A 13 5.73 -26.06 14.72
N PRO A 14 4.47 -25.80 14.41
CA PRO A 14 4.09 -24.67 13.58
C PRO A 14 4.22 -23.32 14.32
N PRO A 15 4.29 -22.19 13.60
CA PRO A 15 4.25 -20.89 14.24
C PRO A 15 2.98 -20.72 15.07
N THR A 16 3.10 -20.09 16.24
CA THR A 16 1.94 -19.80 17.11
C THR A 16 1.24 -18.51 16.72
N MET A 17 1.97 -17.60 16.08
CA MET A 17 1.45 -16.33 15.54
C MET A 17 1.88 -16.19 14.08
N PHE A 18 0.98 -15.72 13.22
CA PHE A 18 1.25 -15.49 11.80
C PHE A 18 0.37 -14.36 11.27
N GLN A 19 0.68 -13.88 10.08
CA GLN A 19 -0.06 -12.79 9.45
C GLN A 19 -1.19 -13.33 8.55
N VAL A 20 -2.39 -12.77 8.75
CA VAL A 20 -3.55 -12.94 7.88
C VAL A 20 -4.08 -11.54 7.61
N GLY A 21 -3.67 -10.92 6.50
CA GLY A 21 -3.81 -9.49 6.26
C GLY A 21 -5.01 -9.07 5.41
N ASN A 22 -5.73 -10.02 4.80
CA ASN A 22 -6.89 -9.72 3.94
C ASN A 22 -7.89 -10.87 3.95
N GLN A 23 -9.05 -10.68 3.30
CA GLN A 23 -10.12 -11.68 3.30
C GLN A 23 -9.75 -12.95 2.51
N GLY A 24 -8.96 -12.84 1.45
CA GLY A 24 -8.44 -14.01 0.72
C GLY A 24 -7.58 -14.89 1.61
N ALA A 25 -6.72 -14.28 2.42
CA ALA A 25 -5.92 -14.98 3.43
C ALA A 25 -6.79 -15.60 4.53
N VAL A 26 -7.91 -14.97 4.94
CA VAL A 26 -8.88 -15.60 5.86
C VAL A 26 -9.52 -16.82 5.22
N ASN A 27 -9.89 -16.74 3.96
CA ASN A 27 -10.47 -17.89 3.24
C ASN A 27 -9.49 -19.08 3.16
N SER A 28 -8.19 -18.80 3.00
CA SER A 28 -7.15 -19.82 2.90
C SER A 28 -6.69 -20.37 4.25
N TYR A 29 -6.58 -19.53 5.28
CA TYR A 29 -5.94 -19.85 6.55
C TYR A 29 -6.85 -19.73 7.76
N GLY A 30 -8.11 -19.28 7.61
CA GLY A 30 -9.04 -19.10 8.73
C GLY A 30 -9.28 -20.38 9.56
N ASP A 31 -9.14 -21.54 8.92
CA ASP A 31 -9.22 -22.84 9.61
C ASP A 31 -8.05 -23.14 10.57
N PHE A 32 -6.99 -22.38 10.49
CA PHE A 32 -5.87 -22.41 11.44
C PHE A 32 -5.97 -21.34 12.52
N CYS A 33 -6.87 -20.35 12.37
CA CYS A 33 -6.94 -19.19 13.23
C CYS A 33 -7.76 -19.44 14.51
N TYR A 34 -7.24 -18.95 15.61
CA TYR A 34 -7.91 -18.95 16.92
C TYR A 34 -8.89 -17.77 16.99
N PRO A 35 -10.14 -17.96 17.50
CA PRO A 35 -11.09 -16.87 17.68
C PRO A 35 -10.61 -15.87 18.75
N LEU A 36 -10.52 -14.60 18.41
CA LEU A 36 -9.89 -13.57 19.25
C LEU A 36 -10.88 -12.69 20.03
N ASP A 37 -12.19 -12.77 19.77
CA ASP A 37 -13.22 -11.85 20.27
C ASP A 37 -13.22 -11.67 21.79
N ASN A 38 -12.91 -12.70 22.56
CA ASN A 38 -12.93 -12.67 24.03
C ASN A 38 -11.54 -12.52 24.66
N THR A 39 -10.51 -12.24 23.87
CA THR A 39 -9.14 -12.12 24.35
C THR A 39 -8.89 -10.77 25.04
N ASP A 40 -7.86 -10.73 25.88
CA ASP A 40 -7.48 -9.50 26.57
C ASP A 40 -6.92 -8.43 25.61
N VAL A 41 -6.24 -8.84 24.55
CA VAL A 41 -5.73 -7.91 23.52
C VAL A 41 -6.88 -7.19 22.81
N MET A 42 -7.99 -7.86 22.54
CA MET A 42 -9.19 -7.24 21.95
C MET A 42 -9.81 -6.17 22.84
N LYS A 43 -9.72 -6.32 24.19
CA LYS A 43 -10.21 -5.32 25.13
C LYS A 43 -9.40 -4.02 25.10
N GLU A 44 -8.18 -4.05 24.58
CA GLU A 44 -7.31 -2.88 24.44
C GLU A 44 -7.55 -2.09 23.15
N MET A 45 -8.34 -2.61 22.22
CA MET A 45 -8.62 -1.93 20.95
C MET A 45 -9.55 -0.72 21.12
N THR A 46 -9.30 0.33 20.36
CA THR A 46 -10.14 1.54 20.24
C THR A 46 -11.11 1.47 19.06
N THR A 47 -10.77 0.70 18.03
CA THR A 47 -11.62 0.34 16.90
C THR A 47 -11.31 -1.07 16.44
N GLN A 48 -12.26 -1.73 15.79
CA GLN A 48 -12.12 -3.05 15.19
C GLN A 48 -12.28 -3.02 13.67
N ASP A 49 -12.22 -1.85 13.06
CA ASP A 49 -12.50 -1.64 11.64
C ASP A 49 -11.49 -2.36 10.71
N PHE A 50 -10.30 -2.65 11.24
CA PHE A 50 -9.24 -3.36 10.52
C PHE A 50 -9.16 -4.85 10.85
N ASN A 51 -10.05 -5.36 11.70
CA ASN A 51 -10.06 -6.78 12.05
C ASN A 51 -10.75 -7.59 10.98
N LEU A 52 -10.24 -8.81 10.77
CA LEU A 52 -10.80 -9.74 9.80
C LEU A 52 -11.62 -10.83 10.51
N LYS A 53 -12.73 -11.21 9.87
CA LYS A 53 -13.66 -12.19 10.39
C LYS A 53 -13.79 -13.38 9.44
N ASN A 54 -13.94 -14.56 10.04
CA ASN A 54 -14.29 -15.77 9.30
C ASN A 54 -15.80 -15.79 8.92
N ALA A 55 -16.21 -16.80 8.19
CA ALA A 55 -17.59 -16.97 7.74
C ALA A 55 -18.61 -17.10 8.89
N ASN A 56 -18.16 -17.44 10.10
CA ASN A 56 -19.02 -17.52 11.30
C ASN A 56 -19.16 -16.16 11.99
N GLY A 57 -18.47 -15.11 11.51
CA GLY A 57 -18.48 -13.78 12.11
C GLY A 57 -17.50 -13.63 13.29
N GLU A 58 -16.66 -14.63 13.58
CA GLU A 58 -15.64 -14.58 14.60
C GLU A 58 -14.43 -13.79 14.11
N THR A 59 -13.88 -12.92 14.97
CA THR A 59 -12.62 -12.22 14.69
C THR A 59 -11.46 -13.22 14.73
N VAL A 60 -10.78 -13.40 13.61
CA VAL A 60 -9.68 -14.36 13.46
C VAL A 60 -8.33 -13.70 13.20
N SER A 61 -8.33 -12.40 12.93
CA SER A 61 -7.12 -11.61 12.75
C SER A 61 -7.33 -10.17 13.22
N ILE A 62 -6.34 -9.62 13.92
CA ILE A 62 -6.38 -8.26 14.50
C ILE A 62 -5.44 -7.36 13.75
N GLY A 63 -5.99 -6.31 13.12
CA GLY A 63 -5.17 -5.24 12.54
C GLY A 63 -4.46 -4.47 13.66
N TYR A 64 -3.12 -4.57 13.71
CA TYR A 64 -2.36 -4.00 14.81
C TYR A 64 -1.75 -2.62 14.52
N CYS A 65 -1.68 -2.24 13.27
CA CYS A 65 -1.33 -0.89 12.83
C CYS A 65 -2.04 -0.58 11.51
N TYR A 66 -2.07 0.67 11.12
CA TYR A 66 -2.49 1.08 9.79
C TYR A 66 -1.45 1.96 9.13
N GLU A 67 -1.48 1.96 7.83
CA GLU A 67 -0.50 2.58 6.97
C GLU A 67 -1.19 3.54 6.01
N ALA A 68 -0.41 4.48 5.48
CA ALA A 68 -0.85 5.38 4.43
C ALA A 68 0.11 5.27 3.25
N TYR A 69 -0.41 5.39 2.03
CA TYR A 69 0.41 5.61 0.85
C TYR A 69 -0.20 6.66 -0.08
N GLY A 70 0.67 7.19 -0.91
CA GLY A 70 0.34 8.26 -1.83
C GLY A 70 1.52 8.56 -2.76
N ILE A 71 1.74 9.81 -3.02
CA ILE A 71 2.94 10.31 -3.70
C ILE A 71 3.75 11.09 -2.66
N ILE A 72 4.92 10.59 -2.30
CA ILE A 72 5.86 11.27 -1.42
C ILE A 72 6.52 12.40 -2.22
N VAL A 73 6.61 13.59 -1.65
CA VAL A 73 7.09 14.81 -2.29
C VAL A 73 8.31 15.35 -1.57
N ASN A 74 9.36 15.63 -2.35
CA ASN A 74 10.48 16.46 -1.89
C ASN A 74 10.13 17.94 -2.10
N LYS A 75 9.66 18.61 -1.03
CA LYS A 75 9.24 20.02 -1.06
C LYS A 75 10.35 20.99 -1.44
N ALA A 76 11.60 20.68 -1.07
CA ALA A 76 12.74 21.51 -1.42
C ALA A 76 12.99 21.53 -2.94
N LEU A 77 12.96 20.35 -3.58
CA LEU A 77 13.09 20.25 -5.04
C LEU A 77 11.88 20.84 -5.77
N LEU A 78 10.66 20.57 -5.27
CA LEU A 78 9.44 21.14 -5.82
C LEU A 78 9.52 22.67 -5.84
N LYS A 79 9.95 23.27 -4.73
CA LYS A 79 10.17 24.73 -4.62
C LYS A 79 11.27 25.23 -5.54
N GLN A 80 12.37 24.48 -5.69
CA GLN A 80 13.45 24.82 -6.64
C GLN A 80 12.93 24.83 -8.08
N ALA A 81 11.97 23.96 -8.42
CA ALA A 81 11.29 23.94 -9.71
C ALA A 81 10.28 25.10 -9.88
N GLY A 82 9.96 25.83 -8.81
CA GLY A 82 9.05 26.98 -8.82
C GLY A 82 7.61 26.66 -8.45
N TYR A 83 7.37 25.54 -7.76
CA TYR A 83 6.05 25.10 -7.35
C TYR A 83 5.96 24.85 -5.84
N GLU A 84 4.73 24.81 -5.34
CA GLU A 84 4.39 24.43 -3.97
C GLU A 84 3.37 23.28 -4.00
N ILE A 85 3.21 22.53 -2.88
CA ILE A 85 2.23 21.44 -2.78
C ILE A 85 0.80 21.90 -3.10
N THR A 86 0.46 23.13 -2.74
CA THR A 86 -0.86 23.72 -2.99
C THR A 86 -1.18 23.94 -4.46
N ASP A 87 -0.19 23.86 -5.35
CA ASP A 87 -0.39 23.90 -6.80
C ASP A 87 -0.90 22.56 -7.36
N ILE A 88 -0.86 21.49 -6.55
CA ILE A 88 -1.19 20.12 -6.94
C ILE A 88 -2.47 19.70 -6.19
N THR A 89 -3.61 19.74 -6.87
CA THR A 89 -4.93 19.47 -6.28
C THR A 89 -5.75 18.42 -7.04
N ASN A 90 -5.30 18.01 -8.20
CA ASN A 90 -5.92 17.00 -9.08
C ASN A 90 -4.89 16.50 -10.11
N PHE A 91 -5.29 15.54 -10.94
CA PHE A 91 -4.41 14.97 -11.97
C PHE A 91 -3.90 16.01 -12.98
N GLU A 92 -4.73 16.92 -13.44
CA GLU A 92 -4.33 17.94 -14.43
C GLU A 92 -3.21 18.84 -13.88
N SER A 93 -3.33 19.27 -12.62
CA SER A 93 -2.31 20.09 -11.97
C SER A 93 -1.04 19.28 -11.66
N LEU A 94 -1.17 18.03 -11.22
CA LEU A 94 -0.02 17.13 -11.04
C LEU A 94 0.73 16.92 -12.36
N LYS A 95 -0.01 16.61 -13.42
CA LYS A 95 0.56 16.41 -14.77
C LYS A 95 1.27 17.65 -15.26
N LYS A 96 0.66 18.82 -15.13
CA LYS A 96 1.28 20.10 -15.52
C LYS A 96 2.61 20.33 -14.82
N VAL A 97 2.68 20.06 -13.50
CA VAL A 97 3.89 20.22 -12.70
C VAL A 97 4.95 19.20 -13.12
N ALA A 98 4.55 17.94 -13.30
CA ALA A 98 5.45 16.86 -13.69
C ALA A 98 6.03 17.08 -15.10
N ASP A 99 5.18 17.37 -16.10
CA ASP A 99 5.61 17.66 -17.49
C ASP A 99 6.63 18.83 -17.52
N ASP A 100 6.40 19.89 -16.74
CA ASP A 100 7.31 21.05 -16.72
C ASP A 100 8.67 20.71 -16.07
N ILE A 101 8.66 19.96 -14.95
CA ILE A 101 9.88 19.51 -14.31
C ILE A 101 10.65 18.58 -15.23
N HIS A 102 9.99 17.58 -15.84
CA HIS A 102 10.60 16.65 -16.79
C HIS A 102 11.23 17.38 -17.97
N ALA A 103 10.52 18.33 -18.59
CA ALA A 103 11.05 19.14 -19.71
C ALA A 103 12.29 19.93 -19.32
N ARG A 104 12.45 20.31 -18.06
CA ARG A 104 13.60 21.05 -17.52
C ARG A 104 14.59 20.18 -16.72
N ALA A 105 14.45 18.85 -16.75
CA ALA A 105 15.25 17.96 -15.90
C ALA A 105 16.77 18.16 -16.05
N ASN A 106 17.26 18.43 -17.26
CA ASN A 106 18.67 18.72 -17.50
C ASN A 106 19.13 20.05 -16.87
N GLU A 107 18.26 21.05 -16.83
CA GLU A 107 18.53 22.36 -16.20
C GLU A 107 18.48 22.25 -14.67
N LEU A 108 17.46 21.56 -14.15
CA LEU A 108 17.20 21.39 -12.73
C LEU A 108 18.17 20.42 -12.06
N GLY A 109 18.65 19.40 -12.78
CA GLY A 109 19.51 18.33 -12.26
C GLY A 109 18.73 17.19 -11.60
N PHE A 110 17.39 17.20 -11.70
CA PHE A 110 16.47 16.16 -11.22
C PHE A 110 15.24 16.09 -12.13
N ASP A 111 14.51 14.98 -12.05
CA ASP A 111 13.30 14.72 -12.83
C ASP A 111 12.04 14.82 -11.94
N ALA A 112 10.84 14.67 -12.54
CA ALA A 112 9.60 14.71 -11.82
C ALA A 112 9.46 13.48 -10.89
N PHE A 113 9.41 12.27 -11.43
CA PHE A 113 9.23 11.06 -10.64
C PHE A 113 10.53 10.26 -10.49
N SER A 114 10.71 9.60 -9.35
CA SER A 114 11.57 8.43 -9.29
C SER A 114 10.95 7.29 -10.09
N SER A 115 11.77 6.36 -10.56
CA SER A 115 11.32 5.32 -11.49
C SER A 115 10.23 4.40 -10.90
N ALA A 116 9.36 3.90 -11.76
CA ALA A 116 8.34 2.94 -11.35
C ALA A 116 8.96 1.61 -10.88
N GLY A 117 10.09 1.21 -11.43
CA GLY A 117 10.77 -0.05 -11.09
C GLY A 117 9.93 -1.28 -11.45
N LEU A 118 10.03 -1.74 -12.70
CA LEU A 118 9.26 -2.87 -13.21
C LEU A 118 9.85 -4.23 -12.86
N GLU A 119 10.96 -4.27 -12.12
CA GLU A 119 11.52 -5.53 -11.64
C GLU A 119 10.49 -6.23 -10.74
N GLY A 120 10.33 -7.55 -10.90
CA GLY A 120 9.19 -8.30 -10.37
C GLY A 120 9.02 -8.25 -8.86
N SER A 121 10.12 -8.23 -8.07
CA SER A 121 10.06 -8.16 -6.60
C SER A 121 9.55 -6.83 -6.07
N SER A 122 9.54 -5.79 -6.90
CA SER A 122 9.17 -4.42 -6.54
C SER A 122 7.81 -3.98 -7.10
N SER A 123 7.16 -4.86 -7.85
CA SER A 123 5.95 -4.56 -8.62
C SER A 123 4.71 -4.25 -7.78
N TRP A 124 4.69 -4.64 -6.52
CA TRP A 124 3.56 -4.43 -5.61
C TRP A 124 3.15 -2.96 -5.47
N ARG A 125 4.10 -2.01 -5.60
CA ARG A 125 3.82 -0.58 -5.52
C ARG A 125 2.84 -0.12 -6.60
N PHE A 126 2.96 -0.63 -7.81
CA PHE A 126 2.05 -0.25 -8.90
C PHE A 126 0.96 -1.28 -9.18
N SER A 127 1.20 -2.56 -8.97
CA SER A 127 0.18 -3.60 -9.12
C SER A 127 -0.77 -3.71 -7.92
N GLY A 128 -0.41 -3.12 -6.79
CA GLY A 128 -1.26 -2.95 -5.61
C GLY A 128 -1.70 -1.49 -5.45
N HIS A 129 -0.77 -0.59 -5.19
CA HIS A 129 -1.08 0.79 -4.81
C HIS A 129 -1.71 1.61 -5.94
N LEU A 130 -1.09 1.66 -7.14
CA LEU A 130 -1.69 2.37 -8.27
C LEU A 130 -2.92 1.64 -8.80
N ALA A 131 -2.88 0.30 -8.87
CA ALA A 131 -4.02 -0.52 -9.26
C ALA A 131 -5.20 -0.40 -8.30
N ASN A 132 -4.98 0.00 -7.05
CA ASN A 132 -6.05 0.31 -6.10
C ASN A 132 -6.96 1.43 -6.58
N MET A 133 -6.44 2.42 -7.29
CA MET A 133 -7.21 3.60 -7.68
C MET A 133 -8.42 3.26 -8.55
N PRO A 134 -8.28 2.53 -9.68
CA PRO A 134 -9.44 2.14 -10.47
C PRO A 134 -10.40 1.22 -9.72
N LEU A 135 -9.89 0.32 -8.85
CA LEU A 135 -10.74 -0.57 -8.05
C LEU A 135 -11.52 0.23 -7.01
N PHE A 136 -10.87 1.13 -6.27
CA PHE A 136 -11.52 1.94 -5.25
C PHE A 136 -12.67 2.78 -5.83
N TYR A 137 -12.44 3.48 -6.93
CA TYR A 137 -13.47 4.33 -7.52
C TYR A 137 -14.64 3.51 -8.07
N GLU A 138 -14.37 2.37 -8.72
CA GLU A 138 -15.42 1.47 -9.18
C GLU A 138 -16.23 0.91 -8.01
N PHE A 139 -15.58 0.43 -6.96
CA PHE A 139 -16.25 -0.15 -5.79
C PHE A 139 -17.06 0.88 -5.01
N ARG A 140 -16.54 2.10 -4.89
CA ARG A 140 -17.27 3.22 -4.29
C ARG A 140 -18.56 3.51 -5.05
N ASP A 141 -18.48 3.66 -6.37
CA ASP A 141 -19.60 4.07 -7.19
C ASP A 141 -20.64 2.95 -7.40
N ASP A 142 -20.18 1.70 -7.40
CA ASP A 142 -21.05 0.53 -7.46
C ASP A 142 -21.53 0.05 -6.07
N ASN A 143 -21.14 0.70 -4.98
CA ASN A 143 -21.46 0.32 -3.59
C ASN A 143 -21.07 -1.14 -3.29
N VAL A 144 -19.89 -1.57 -3.74
CA VAL A 144 -19.37 -2.92 -3.49
C VAL A 144 -18.97 -3.05 -2.02
N THR A 145 -19.52 -4.06 -1.33
CA THR A 145 -19.32 -4.30 0.11
C THR A 145 -18.76 -5.69 0.43
N ALA A 146 -18.44 -6.47 -0.59
CA ALA A 146 -17.81 -7.79 -0.48
C ALA A 146 -17.01 -8.07 -1.76
N GLN A 147 -16.11 -9.06 -1.73
CA GLN A 147 -15.32 -9.46 -2.89
C GLN A 147 -16.24 -9.79 -4.09
N PRO A 148 -16.18 -9.01 -5.19
CA PRO A 148 -17.04 -9.27 -6.36
C PRO A 148 -16.45 -10.38 -7.23
N ALA A 149 -17.32 -11.17 -7.85
CA ALA A 149 -16.91 -12.21 -8.80
C ALA A 149 -16.26 -11.64 -10.07
N THR A 150 -16.64 -10.42 -10.45
CA THR A 150 -16.13 -9.72 -11.62
C THR A 150 -16.02 -8.23 -11.33
N ILE A 151 -15.14 -7.55 -12.05
CA ILE A 151 -15.01 -6.09 -12.07
C ILE A 151 -15.29 -5.58 -13.49
N LYS A 152 -15.67 -4.32 -13.63
CA LYS A 152 -16.02 -3.71 -14.93
C LYS A 152 -14.81 -3.05 -15.61
N GLY A 153 -13.84 -2.61 -14.82
CA GLY A 153 -12.71 -1.82 -15.31
C GLY A 153 -13.09 -0.39 -15.68
N THR A 154 -14.11 0.18 -15.03
CA THR A 154 -14.68 1.51 -15.33
C THR A 154 -13.62 2.60 -15.35
N TYR A 155 -12.65 2.56 -14.44
CA TYR A 155 -11.62 3.59 -14.25
C TYR A 155 -10.23 3.21 -14.77
N LEU A 156 -10.13 2.19 -15.65
CA LEU A 156 -8.83 1.76 -16.18
C LEU A 156 -8.17 2.80 -17.11
N ASP A 157 -8.94 3.67 -17.76
CA ASP A 157 -8.36 4.79 -18.52
C ASP A 157 -7.82 5.88 -17.61
N ASN A 158 -8.39 6.06 -16.41
CA ASN A 158 -7.84 6.92 -15.37
C ASN A 158 -6.54 6.34 -14.78
N PHE A 159 -6.49 5.02 -14.58
CA PHE A 159 -5.25 4.35 -14.21
C PHE A 159 -4.16 4.53 -15.26
N LYS A 160 -4.51 4.45 -16.56
CA LYS A 160 -3.58 4.75 -17.66
C LYS A 160 -2.96 6.15 -17.55
N ASN A 161 -3.77 7.14 -17.20
CA ASN A 161 -3.29 8.52 -17.08
C ASN A 161 -2.14 8.63 -16.08
N VAL A 162 -2.33 8.11 -14.86
CA VAL A 162 -1.29 8.18 -13.82
C VAL A 162 -0.13 7.24 -14.15
N TRP A 163 -0.40 6.08 -14.76
CA TRP A 163 0.64 5.14 -15.19
C TRP A 163 1.56 5.73 -16.24
N ASP A 164 0.99 6.33 -17.29
CA ASP A 164 1.76 6.98 -18.35
C ASP A 164 2.63 8.11 -17.77
N LEU A 165 2.03 9.01 -16.98
CA LEU A 165 2.76 10.11 -16.36
C LEU A 165 3.95 9.60 -15.51
N TYR A 166 3.71 8.60 -14.68
CA TYR A 166 4.71 8.03 -13.80
C TYR A 166 5.85 7.33 -14.54
N THR A 167 5.58 6.72 -15.70
CA THR A 167 6.59 5.97 -16.46
C THR A 167 7.30 6.79 -17.53
N THR A 168 6.74 7.95 -17.94
CA THR A 168 7.36 8.85 -18.92
C THR A 168 8.15 9.97 -18.26
N ASP A 169 7.62 10.59 -17.20
CA ASP A 169 8.20 11.77 -16.57
C ASP A 169 9.05 11.37 -15.36
N SER A 170 9.91 10.40 -15.52
CA SER A 170 10.71 9.84 -14.45
C SER A 170 12.20 9.73 -14.78
N ALA A 171 13.01 9.66 -13.74
CA ALA A 171 14.47 9.59 -13.80
C ALA A 171 14.97 8.38 -14.59
N THR A 172 14.24 7.27 -14.56
CA THR A 172 14.51 6.06 -15.37
C THR A 172 13.27 5.70 -16.18
N THR A 173 13.42 5.51 -17.48
CA THR A 173 12.32 5.25 -18.42
C THR A 173 12.61 4.10 -19.39
N GLY A 174 11.60 3.66 -20.14
CA GLY A 174 11.74 2.67 -21.20
C GLY A 174 12.27 1.31 -20.70
N ALA A 175 13.16 0.69 -21.47
CA ALA A 175 13.67 -0.66 -21.19
C ALA A 175 14.45 -0.75 -19.87
N ALA A 176 15.05 0.33 -19.41
CA ALA A 176 15.78 0.34 -18.12
C ALA A 176 14.86 0.08 -16.92
N LEU A 177 13.57 0.34 -17.05
CA LEU A 177 12.57 0.06 -16.00
C LEU A 177 12.49 -1.43 -15.65
N THR A 178 12.75 -2.35 -16.59
CA THR A 178 12.65 -3.80 -16.37
C THR A 178 13.66 -4.35 -15.36
N THR A 179 14.74 -3.61 -15.12
CA THR A 179 15.79 -3.96 -14.16
C THR A 179 15.82 -3.00 -12.97
N ALA A 180 15.05 -1.92 -13.00
CA ALA A 180 14.94 -0.99 -11.89
C ALA A 180 14.09 -1.61 -10.78
N THR A 181 14.65 -1.62 -9.56
CA THR A 181 14.02 -2.16 -8.34
C THR A 181 13.38 -1.06 -7.50
N GLY A 182 12.70 -1.44 -6.42
CA GLY A 182 12.26 -0.51 -5.38
C GLY A 182 13.41 0.29 -4.79
N ASP A 183 14.54 -0.36 -4.52
CA ASP A 183 15.74 0.31 -4.00
C ASP A 183 16.31 1.34 -4.99
N THR A 184 16.21 1.07 -6.32
CA THR A 184 16.56 2.06 -7.36
C THR A 184 15.69 3.30 -7.23
N SER A 185 14.36 3.13 -7.15
CA SER A 185 13.39 4.22 -7.04
C SER A 185 13.59 5.02 -5.74
N GLU A 186 13.82 4.34 -4.62
CA GLU A 186 14.10 4.94 -3.33
C GLU A 186 15.40 5.78 -3.39
N ALA A 187 16.46 5.22 -3.97
CA ALA A 187 17.75 5.91 -4.08
C ALA A 187 17.68 7.14 -5.01
N GLU A 188 16.96 7.07 -6.13
CA GLU A 188 16.72 8.22 -7.00
C GLU A 188 16.06 9.37 -6.23
N PHE A 189 15.04 9.08 -5.44
CA PHE A 189 14.36 10.08 -4.62
C PHE A 189 15.23 10.58 -3.46
N GLY A 190 15.80 9.68 -2.66
CA GLY A 190 16.61 10.01 -1.50
C GLY A 190 17.89 10.79 -1.82
N GLN A 191 18.45 10.59 -3.02
CA GLN A 191 19.61 11.33 -3.53
C GLN A 191 19.23 12.64 -4.23
N GLY A 192 17.97 13.05 -4.21
CA GLY A 192 17.51 14.31 -4.80
C GLY A 192 17.51 14.29 -6.34
N LYS A 193 17.24 13.13 -6.96
CA LYS A 193 17.12 12.98 -8.42
C LYS A 193 15.67 13.03 -8.90
N ALA A 194 14.70 13.05 -7.99
CA ALA A 194 13.29 13.14 -8.30
C ALA A 194 12.54 13.95 -7.25
N VAL A 195 11.47 14.64 -7.69
CA VAL A 195 10.56 15.39 -6.82
C VAL A 195 9.52 14.49 -6.18
N PHE A 196 9.02 13.51 -6.92
CA PHE A 196 7.91 12.63 -6.55
C PHE A 196 8.34 11.18 -6.45
N PHE A 197 7.88 10.50 -5.41
CA PHE A 197 8.10 9.07 -5.18
C PHE A 197 6.80 8.40 -4.76
N GLN A 198 6.23 7.55 -5.61
CA GLN A 198 5.03 6.81 -5.26
C GLN A 198 5.40 5.66 -4.33
N ASN A 199 5.08 5.84 -3.06
CA ASN A 199 5.30 4.83 -2.02
C ASN A 199 4.46 5.16 -0.76
N GLY A 200 4.74 4.53 0.37
CA GLY A 200 3.96 4.64 1.59
C GLY A 200 4.72 5.10 2.82
N SER A 201 3.99 5.17 3.91
CA SER A 201 4.47 5.67 5.20
C SER A 201 5.65 4.87 5.78
N TRP A 202 5.81 3.61 5.41
CA TRP A 202 6.94 2.75 5.78
C TRP A 202 8.30 3.25 5.24
N GLU A 203 8.30 4.02 4.16
CA GLU A 203 9.52 4.59 3.58
C GLU A 203 10.13 5.69 4.47
N TYR A 204 9.37 6.23 5.41
CA TYR A 204 9.89 7.28 6.30
C TYR A 204 11.17 6.84 7.04
N ALA A 205 11.19 5.61 7.54
CA ALA A 205 12.37 5.08 8.21
C ALA A 205 13.60 5.05 7.29
N ASN A 206 13.44 4.60 6.05
CA ASN A 206 14.49 4.55 5.05
C ASN A 206 14.97 5.95 4.64
N LEU A 207 14.05 6.88 4.47
CA LEU A 207 14.35 8.23 3.99
C LEU A 207 14.98 9.13 5.07
N VAL A 208 14.57 8.97 6.35
CA VAL A 208 14.86 9.92 7.42
C VAL A 208 15.77 9.38 8.51
N THR A 209 15.56 8.12 8.94
CA THR A 209 16.22 7.58 10.13
C THR A 209 17.33 6.57 9.84
N SER A 210 17.29 5.88 8.72
CA SER A 210 18.29 4.88 8.37
C SER A 210 19.65 5.51 8.04
N ASP A 211 20.71 4.93 8.57
CA ASP A 211 22.09 5.33 8.27
C ASP A 211 22.73 4.48 7.13
N ASP A 212 22.03 3.42 6.69
CA ASP A 212 22.57 2.42 5.75
C ASP A 212 22.29 2.75 4.27
N LYS A 213 21.42 3.73 3.98
CA LYS A 213 20.94 4.01 2.62
C LYS A 213 21.88 4.91 1.78
N GLY A 214 22.89 5.53 2.41
CA GLY A 214 23.79 6.46 1.72
C GLY A 214 23.19 7.84 1.44
N PHE A 215 22.00 8.12 1.96
CA PHE A 215 21.33 9.43 1.98
C PHE A 215 20.54 9.58 3.28
N LYS A 216 20.21 10.80 3.64
CA LYS A 216 19.33 11.11 4.78
C LYS A 216 18.58 12.39 4.48
N MET A 217 17.28 12.33 4.44
CA MET A 217 16.44 13.47 4.13
C MET A 217 16.00 14.20 5.40
N ASN A 218 15.80 15.49 5.27
CA ASN A 218 15.19 16.29 6.34
C ASN A 218 13.67 16.04 6.34
N PRO A 219 13.05 15.60 7.43
CA PRO A 219 11.61 15.40 7.50
C PRO A 219 10.79 16.65 7.17
N GLU A 220 11.34 17.87 7.43
CA GLU A 220 10.69 19.11 7.07
C GLU A 220 10.57 19.32 5.55
N ASP A 221 11.41 18.67 4.75
CA ASP A 221 11.36 18.72 3.28
C ASP A 221 10.46 17.66 2.67
N LEU A 222 9.85 16.80 3.48
CA LEU A 222 8.97 15.73 3.03
C LEU A 222 7.49 16.05 3.25
N ALA A 223 6.65 15.56 2.35
CA ALA A 223 5.20 15.50 2.49
C ALA A 223 4.67 14.31 1.69
N MET A 224 3.41 13.95 1.92
CA MET A 224 2.69 12.97 1.09
C MET A 224 1.39 13.58 0.60
N ILE A 225 1.13 13.43 -0.70
CA ILE A 225 -0.11 13.89 -1.36
C ILE A 225 -0.91 12.71 -1.90
N PRO A 226 -2.22 12.87 -2.15
CA PRO A 226 -3.05 11.83 -2.76
C PRO A 226 -2.55 11.41 -4.14
N ILE A 227 -2.90 10.19 -4.56
CA ILE A 227 -2.72 9.74 -5.93
C ILE A 227 -3.90 10.26 -6.75
N TYR A 228 -3.63 11.20 -7.63
CA TYR A 228 -4.61 11.75 -8.56
C TYR A 228 -4.54 11.03 -9.90
N CYS A 229 -5.70 10.70 -10.50
CA CYS A 229 -5.77 9.96 -11.76
C CYS A 229 -6.83 10.50 -12.75
N GLY A 230 -7.43 11.65 -12.46
CA GLY A 230 -8.40 12.32 -13.34
C GLY A 230 -9.83 11.82 -13.15
N VAL A 231 -10.19 11.33 -11.96
CA VAL A 231 -11.58 10.99 -11.62
C VAL A 231 -12.29 12.23 -11.07
N GLU A 232 -13.52 12.44 -11.48
CA GLU A 232 -14.33 13.56 -10.99
C GLU A 232 -14.47 13.54 -9.46
N GLY A 233 -14.18 14.66 -8.81
CA GLY A 233 -14.22 14.81 -7.36
C GLY A 233 -12.94 14.34 -6.65
N GLU A 234 -11.87 13.99 -7.37
CA GLU A 234 -10.61 13.56 -6.78
C GLU A 234 -9.88 14.66 -5.98
N GLU A 235 -10.23 15.93 -6.21
CA GLU A 235 -9.72 17.07 -5.41
C GLU A 235 -10.14 16.98 -3.93
N LYS A 236 -11.10 16.09 -3.63
CA LYS A 236 -11.54 15.76 -2.26
C LYS A 236 -10.96 14.43 -1.78
N SER A 237 -10.08 13.78 -2.53
CA SER A 237 -9.40 12.58 -2.02
C SER A 237 -8.38 12.91 -0.93
N GLY A 238 -8.29 12.04 0.03
CA GLY A 238 -7.17 11.96 0.96
C GLY A 238 -6.18 10.88 0.52
N LEU A 239 -5.28 10.51 1.43
CA LEU A 239 -4.33 9.43 1.19
C LEU A 239 -5.02 8.07 1.15
N CYS A 240 -4.36 7.10 0.55
CA CYS A 240 -4.77 5.70 0.60
C CYS A 240 -4.41 5.14 1.97
N CYS A 241 -5.42 4.78 2.78
CA CYS A 241 -5.19 4.27 4.13
C CYS A 241 -5.84 2.90 4.31
N GLY A 242 -5.12 2.01 4.98
CA GLY A 242 -5.55 0.65 5.27
C GLY A 242 -4.47 -0.13 6.00
N THR A 243 -4.59 -1.45 6.02
CA THR A 243 -3.57 -2.34 6.54
C THR A 243 -3.65 -3.73 5.93
N GLU A 244 -2.51 -4.41 5.86
CA GLU A 244 -2.36 -5.85 5.78
C GLU A 244 -1.61 -6.38 7.02
N ASN A 245 -1.26 -5.50 7.96
CA ASN A 245 -0.55 -5.81 9.20
C ASN A 245 -1.52 -6.33 10.25
N CYS A 246 -1.82 -7.62 10.17
CA CYS A 246 -2.80 -8.27 11.04
C CYS A 246 -2.23 -9.53 11.69
N TRP A 247 -2.46 -9.70 12.99
CA TRP A 247 -2.04 -10.88 13.75
C TRP A 247 -3.14 -11.92 13.83
N ALA A 248 -2.83 -13.13 13.42
CA ALA A 248 -3.61 -14.33 13.70
C ALA A 248 -2.84 -15.26 14.65
N VAL A 249 -3.56 -16.02 15.48
CA VAL A 249 -3.01 -16.99 16.42
C VAL A 249 -3.39 -18.39 15.95
N ASN A 250 -2.43 -19.33 15.96
CA ASN A 250 -2.64 -20.70 15.51
C ASN A 250 -3.44 -21.50 16.53
N LYS A 251 -4.69 -21.84 16.22
CA LYS A 251 -5.56 -22.65 17.12
C LYS A 251 -5.09 -24.08 17.32
N ASN A 252 -4.22 -24.58 16.42
CA ASN A 252 -3.68 -25.94 16.49
C ASN A 252 -2.39 -26.03 17.32
N ALA A 253 -1.87 -24.88 17.83
CA ALA A 253 -0.78 -24.87 18.78
C ALA A 253 -1.26 -25.42 20.14
N LYS A 254 -0.29 -25.72 21.04
CA LYS A 254 -0.63 -26.13 22.39
C LYS A 254 -1.31 -24.99 23.15
N GLU A 255 -2.19 -25.32 24.07
CA GLU A 255 -2.93 -24.31 24.85
C GLU A 255 -1.99 -23.34 25.58
N GLU A 256 -0.90 -23.84 26.14
CA GLU A 256 0.13 -23.05 26.80
C GLU A 256 0.82 -22.06 25.85
N ASP A 257 1.06 -22.46 24.60
CA ASP A 257 1.68 -21.62 23.56
C ASP A 257 0.68 -20.57 23.03
N ILE A 258 -0.60 -20.92 22.88
CA ILE A 258 -1.67 -19.99 22.54
C ILE A 258 -1.76 -18.90 23.61
N GLN A 259 -1.82 -19.28 24.90
CA GLN A 259 -1.92 -18.32 25.99
C GLN A 259 -0.68 -17.41 26.05
N ALA A 260 0.51 -17.97 25.89
CA ALA A 260 1.75 -17.18 25.85
C ALA A 260 1.76 -16.19 24.67
N THR A 261 1.24 -16.58 23.51
CA THR A 261 1.10 -15.70 22.34
C THR A 261 0.10 -14.56 22.62
N LEU A 262 -1.05 -14.84 23.22
CA LEU A 262 -2.03 -13.82 23.60
C LEU A 262 -1.48 -12.86 24.67
N ASP A 263 -0.72 -13.36 25.63
CA ASP A 263 -0.05 -12.54 26.64
C ASP A 263 1.04 -11.64 26.00
N PHE A 264 1.78 -12.16 25.04
CA PHE A 264 2.72 -11.38 24.25
C PHE A 264 2.04 -10.28 23.44
N MET A 265 0.95 -10.59 22.72
CA MET A 265 0.17 -9.60 21.99
C MET A 265 -0.33 -8.48 22.91
N LYS A 266 -0.87 -8.85 24.09
CA LYS A 266 -1.30 -7.87 25.10
C LYS A 266 -0.13 -7.02 25.59
N TRP A 267 1.00 -7.64 25.89
CA TRP A 267 2.20 -6.93 26.34
C TRP A 267 2.67 -5.91 25.30
N VAL A 268 2.73 -6.28 24.01
CA VAL A 268 3.15 -5.39 22.93
C VAL A 268 2.27 -4.13 22.86
N VAL A 269 0.95 -4.25 23.04
CA VAL A 269 0.03 -3.13 22.90
C VAL A 269 -0.21 -2.34 24.20
N THR A 270 0.37 -2.78 25.33
CA THR A 270 0.16 -2.13 26.63
C THR A 270 1.42 -1.67 27.32
N SER A 271 2.59 -2.29 27.05
CA SER A 271 3.86 -1.90 27.66
C SER A 271 4.44 -0.65 27.00
N ASP A 272 5.31 0.05 27.72
CA ASP A 272 6.01 1.22 27.18
C ASP A 272 6.94 0.84 26.02
N GLU A 273 7.66 -0.28 26.15
CA GLU A 273 8.56 -0.81 25.13
C GLU A 273 7.81 -1.24 23.86
N GLY A 274 6.74 -2.04 24.02
CA GLY A 274 5.95 -2.54 22.88
C GLY A 274 5.25 -1.41 22.12
N THR A 275 4.62 -0.47 22.81
CA THR A 275 3.94 0.66 22.18
C THR A 275 4.92 1.65 21.51
N THR A 276 6.14 1.81 22.06
CA THR A 276 7.20 2.58 21.41
C THR A 276 7.64 1.90 20.12
N MET A 277 7.95 0.61 20.19
CA MET A 277 8.36 -0.17 19.01
C MET A 277 7.30 -0.13 17.90
N LEU A 278 6.01 -0.30 18.23
CA LEU A 278 4.93 -0.23 17.25
C LEU A 278 4.87 1.15 16.58
N ALA A 279 4.97 2.23 17.34
CA ALA A 279 4.94 3.58 16.78
C ALA A 279 6.15 3.89 15.88
N GLU A 280 7.36 3.43 16.27
CA GLU A 280 8.58 3.70 15.53
C GLU A 280 8.72 2.84 14.26
N GLN A 281 8.26 1.59 14.30
CA GLN A 281 8.49 0.63 13.23
C GLN A 281 7.30 0.47 12.27
N PHE A 282 6.08 0.65 12.75
CA PHE A 282 4.88 0.35 11.98
C PHE A 282 3.97 1.57 11.75
N GLY A 283 3.73 2.40 12.76
CA GLY A 283 2.87 3.59 12.63
C GLY A 283 1.71 3.62 13.64
N PRO A 284 0.60 4.30 13.30
CA PRO A 284 -0.55 4.42 14.18
C PRO A 284 -1.19 3.06 14.45
N CYS A 285 -1.52 2.80 15.71
CA CYS A 285 -2.08 1.54 16.18
C CYS A 285 -3.47 1.77 16.82
N PRO A 286 -4.44 0.87 16.60
CA PRO A 286 -5.80 1.01 17.11
C PRO A 286 -5.93 0.52 18.56
N PHE A 287 -5.03 0.93 19.46
CA PHE A 287 -5.02 0.51 20.87
C PHE A 287 -5.00 1.70 21.81
N LYS A 288 -5.54 1.51 23.04
CA LYS A 288 -5.69 2.56 24.06
C LYS A 288 -4.37 3.24 24.46
N ASN A 289 -3.29 2.48 24.51
CA ASN A 289 -1.97 2.96 24.92
C ASN A 289 -1.05 3.26 23.73
N ALA A 290 -1.57 3.30 22.50
CA ALA A 290 -0.78 3.56 21.32
C ALA A 290 -0.06 4.92 21.43
N LYS A 291 1.22 4.92 21.07
CA LYS A 291 2.01 6.15 20.93
C LYS A 291 1.82 6.75 19.54
N THR A 292 1.94 8.07 19.47
CA THR A 292 1.90 8.78 18.17
C THR A 292 3.25 8.63 17.47
N PRO A 293 3.29 8.10 16.25
CA PRO A 293 4.54 8.03 15.48
C PRO A 293 5.02 9.43 15.07
N GLU A 294 6.33 9.64 15.05
CA GLU A 294 6.98 10.88 14.55
C GLU A 294 7.10 10.92 13.02
N ASN A 295 6.26 10.27 12.30
CA ASN A 295 6.27 10.15 10.85
C ASN A 295 5.35 11.22 10.24
N VAL A 296 5.92 12.14 9.46
CA VAL A 296 5.21 13.28 8.84
C VAL A 296 4.10 12.83 7.88
N PHE A 297 4.21 11.65 7.27
CA PHE A 297 3.20 11.14 6.34
C PHE A 297 1.88 10.81 7.03
N PHE A 298 1.90 10.41 8.30
CA PHE A 298 0.68 10.26 9.09
C PHE A 298 0.09 11.60 9.51
N ALA A 299 0.94 12.62 9.74
CA ALA A 299 0.45 13.97 9.97
C ALA A 299 -0.30 14.50 8.73
N ASP A 300 0.22 14.24 7.53
CA ASP A 300 -0.44 14.59 6.26
C ASP A 300 -1.77 13.83 6.09
N ALA A 301 -1.80 12.50 6.33
CA ALA A 301 -3.02 11.71 6.28
C ALA A 301 -4.12 12.27 7.20
N ASN A 302 -3.75 12.61 8.43
CA ASN A 302 -4.64 13.23 9.41
C ASN A 302 -5.10 14.61 8.97
N ALA A 303 -4.21 15.43 8.36
CA ALA A 303 -4.56 16.76 7.85
C ALA A 303 -5.60 16.70 6.74
N TYR A 304 -5.45 15.78 5.77
CA TYR A 304 -6.46 15.56 4.71
C TYR A 304 -7.81 15.16 5.33
N THR A 305 -7.83 14.21 6.25
CA THR A 305 -9.06 13.77 6.92
C THR A 305 -9.71 14.91 7.71
N ALA A 306 -8.93 15.69 8.44
CA ALA A 306 -9.42 16.84 9.20
C ALA A 306 -9.96 17.96 8.29
N ALA A 307 -9.45 18.08 7.07
CA ALA A 307 -9.97 19.00 6.05
C ALA A 307 -11.26 18.50 5.38
N GLY A 308 -11.75 17.30 5.73
CA GLY A 308 -12.97 16.72 5.18
C GLY A 308 -12.76 15.94 3.88
N ASN A 309 -11.52 15.60 3.54
CA ASN A 309 -11.22 14.73 2.42
C ASN A 309 -11.60 13.27 2.76
N TYR A 310 -12.08 12.53 1.77
CA TYR A 310 -12.40 11.11 1.97
C TYR A 310 -11.12 10.26 1.92
N ILE A 311 -11.09 9.21 2.73
CA ILE A 311 -10.01 8.21 2.70
C ILE A 311 -10.20 7.31 1.48
N VAL A 312 -9.12 7.06 0.74
CA VAL A 312 -9.07 6.02 -0.29
C VAL A 312 -8.73 4.70 0.41
N THR A 313 -9.72 3.82 0.56
CA THR A 313 -9.51 2.52 1.21
C THR A 313 -8.77 1.54 0.29
N TRP A 314 -8.17 0.52 0.87
CA TRP A 314 -7.41 -0.50 0.14
C TRP A 314 -8.34 -1.55 -0.49
N ALA A 315 -8.98 -1.15 -1.59
CA ALA A 315 -9.89 -2.01 -2.36
C ALA A 315 -9.18 -3.24 -2.94
N PHE A 316 -7.87 -3.16 -3.18
CA PHE A 316 -7.07 -4.29 -3.66
C PHE A 316 -7.01 -5.46 -2.68
N ASN A 317 -7.30 -5.26 -1.39
CA ASN A 317 -7.40 -6.34 -0.39
C ASN A 317 -8.53 -7.35 -0.71
N TRP A 318 -9.43 -7.00 -1.62
CA TRP A 318 -10.47 -7.92 -2.11
C TRP A 318 -10.08 -8.64 -3.40
N THR A 319 -8.85 -8.46 -3.88
CA THR A 319 -8.38 -9.12 -5.11
C THR A 319 -8.30 -10.63 -4.88
N PRO A 320 -8.97 -11.44 -5.72
CA PRO A 320 -8.87 -12.89 -5.61
C PRO A 320 -7.49 -13.36 -6.06
N ALA A 321 -6.94 -14.37 -5.40
CA ALA A 321 -5.60 -14.93 -5.63
C ALA A 321 -4.59 -13.84 -6.03
N VAL A 322 -4.40 -12.87 -5.14
CA VAL A 322 -3.80 -11.56 -5.41
C VAL A 322 -2.45 -11.64 -6.13
N ASP A 323 -1.60 -12.60 -5.79
CA ASP A 323 -0.27 -12.75 -6.41
C ASP A 323 -0.36 -13.20 -7.87
N ASP A 324 -1.26 -14.15 -8.18
CA ASP A 324 -1.50 -14.61 -9.55
C ASP A 324 -2.12 -13.51 -10.41
N TRP A 325 -3.07 -12.75 -9.86
CA TRP A 325 -3.68 -11.62 -10.56
C TRP A 325 -2.65 -10.52 -10.83
N ARG A 326 -1.86 -10.13 -9.80
CA ARG A 326 -0.79 -9.14 -9.94
C ARG A 326 0.22 -9.54 -11.00
N ALA A 327 0.65 -10.80 -11.05
CA ALA A 327 1.60 -11.28 -12.04
C ALA A 327 1.10 -11.02 -13.47
N GLY A 328 -0.17 -11.31 -13.77
CA GLY A 328 -0.78 -11.03 -15.07
C GLY A 328 -0.87 -9.53 -15.40
N VAL A 329 -1.20 -8.70 -14.41
CA VAL A 329 -1.25 -7.24 -14.56
C VAL A 329 0.14 -6.66 -14.80
N VAL A 330 1.16 -7.13 -14.06
CA VAL A 330 2.56 -6.68 -14.21
C VAL A 330 3.11 -7.03 -15.59
N ASP A 331 2.85 -8.24 -16.08
CA ASP A 331 3.25 -8.64 -17.42
C ASP A 331 2.62 -7.73 -18.50
N ALA A 332 1.32 -7.46 -18.38
CA ALA A 332 0.60 -6.60 -19.33
C ALA A 332 1.10 -5.15 -19.29
N LEU A 333 1.34 -4.59 -18.10
CA LEU A 333 1.92 -3.25 -17.91
C LEU A 333 3.34 -3.16 -18.45
N THR A 334 4.16 -4.18 -18.23
CA THR A 334 5.52 -4.25 -18.77
C THR A 334 5.50 -4.31 -20.30
N GLN A 335 4.65 -5.13 -20.90
CA GLN A 335 4.48 -5.19 -22.36
C GLN A 335 4.00 -3.84 -22.92
N TYR A 336 3.05 -3.20 -22.26
CA TYR A 336 2.57 -1.88 -22.65
C TYR A 336 3.69 -0.82 -22.61
N THR A 337 4.41 -0.74 -21.50
CA THR A 337 5.38 0.33 -21.25
C THR A 337 6.67 0.18 -22.05
N VAL A 338 7.16 -1.05 -22.24
CA VAL A 338 8.51 -1.31 -22.77
C VAL A 338 8.48 -1.88 -24.18
N ASN A 339 7.47 -2.71 -24.50
CA ASN A 339 7.45 -3.51 -25.74
C ASN A 339 6.38 -3.04 -26.76
N GLY A 340 5.72 -1.89 -26.53
CA GLY A 340 4.70 -1.35 -27.42
C GLY A 340 3.40 -2.16 -27.45
N GLY A 341 3.07 -2.85 -26.36
CA GLY A 341 1.79 -3.54 -26.18
C GLY A 341 0.61 -2.56 -26.14
N SER A 342 -0.62 -3.06 -26.28
CA SER A 342 -1.81 -2.22 -26.19
C SER A 342 -2.30 -2.08 -24.75
N TRP A 343 -2.93 -0.94 -24.44
CA TRP A 343 -3.62 -0.75 -23.16
C TRP A 343 -4.80 -1.72 -22.98
N ASP A 344 -5.40 -2.18 -24.07
CA ASP A 344 -6.48 -3.17 -24.01
C ASP A 344 -6.02 -4.51 -23.41
N ASN A 345 -4.73 -4.88 -23.60
CA ASN A 345 -4.17 -6.06 -22.93
C ASN A 345 -4.10 -5.84 -21.40
N VAL A 346 -3.80 -4.62 -20.94
CA VAL A 346 -3.84 -4.29 -19.52
C VAL A 346 -5.26 -4.37 -18.98
N LYS A 347 -6.25 -3.82 -19.71
CA LYS A 347 -7.68 -3.94 -19.34
C LYS A 347 -8.11 -5.41 -19.24
N THR A 348 -7.72 -6.24 -20.20
CA THR A 348 -7.99 -7.68 -20.18
C THR A 348 -7.35 -8.36 -18.96
N ALA A 349 -6.08 -8.08 -18.68
CA ALA A 349 -5.39 -8.64 -17.51
C ALA A 349 -6.07 -8.25 -16.18
N PHE A 350 -6.59 -7.03 -16.07
CA PHE A 350 -7.36 -6.58 -14.91
C PHE A 350 -8.69 -7.33 -14.79
N VAL A 351 -9.54 -7.24 -15.83
CA VAL A 351 -10.95 -7.65 -15.76
C VAL A 351 -11.09 -9.16 -15.88
N ASP A 352 -10.54 -9.75 -16.93
CA ASP A 352 -10.64 -11.20 -17.16
C ASP A 352 -9.74 -11.98 -16.18
N GLY A 353 -8.59 -11.37 -15.81
CA GLY A 353 -7.72 -11.88 -14.77
C GLY A 353 -8.44 -11.99 -13.43
N TRP A 354 -9.15 -10.94 -13.01
CA TRP A 354 -9.96 -10.95 -11.78
C TRP A 354 -10.98 -12.09 -11.79
N ALA A 355 -11.82 -12.17 -12.82
CA ALA A 355 -12.85 -13.20 -12.94
C ALA A 355 -12.24 -14.63 -12.94
N THR A 356 -11.09 -14.80 -13.59
CA THR A 356 -10.37 -16.07 -13.62
C THR A 356 -9.89 -16.50 -12.25
N GLN A 357 -9.27 -15.58 -11.50
CA GLN A 357 -8.77 -15.89 -10.16
C GLN A 357 -9.92 -16.10 -9.17
N TYR A 358 -10.99 -15.31 -9.26
CA TYR A 358 -12.18 -15.52 -8.44
C TYR A 358 -12.79 -16.92 -8.65
N ALA A 359 -12.91 -17.36 -9.91
CA ALA A 359 -13.43 -18.68 -10.22
C ALA A 359 -12.54 -19.82 -9.68
N LYS A 360 -11.22 -19.63 -9.64
CA LYS A 360 -10.29 -20.61 -9.04
C LYS A 360 -10.43 -20.72 -7.52
N GLU A 361 -10.65 -19.60 -6.83
CA GLU A 361 -10.79 -19.57 -5.37
C GLU A 361 -12.16 -20.10 -4.90
N ASN A 362 -13.21 -19.90 -5.68
CA ASN A 362 -14.60 -20.15 -5.27
C ASN A 362 -15.29 -21.27 -6.06
N GLY A 363 -14.62 -21.92 -6.99
CA GLY A 363 -15.09 -23.07 -7.79
C GLY A 363 -14.46 -24.33 -7.32
#